data_a950d4a046ed0b11e84b88a7dcfb69eb
#
_entry.id   a950d4a046ed0b11e84b88a7dcfb69eb
#
_cell.length_a   1.000
_cell.length_b   1.000
_cell.length_c   1.000
_cell.angle_alpha   90.00
_cell.angle_beta   90.00
_cell.angle_gamma   90.00
#
_symmetry.space_group_name_H-M   'P 1'
#
loop_
_entity.id
_entity.type
_entity.pdbx_description
1 polymer ?
#
loop_
_entity_poly.entity_id
_entity_poly.type
_entity_poly.pdbx_seq_one_letter_code
_entity_poly.pdbx_strand_id
1 'polypeptide(L)'
;LFMQAELDGEAEVRGFLAKFLNIEIGLALMSDSWVGAAFWEPQALPGLSLDALIERCEVIVGGVDGGGLDDLLALTLLGRERGGRRWFHWAHAW
;
A
#
# COMPACT_ATOMS: atom_id res chain seq x y z
N LEU A 1 -27.45 -4.75 1.87
CA LEU A 1 -26.08 -5.04 1.41
C LEU A 1 -25.15 -5.42 2.57
N PHE A 2 -25.15 -4.62 3.64
CA PHE A 2 -24.33 -4.92 4.79
C PHE A 2 -24.73 -6.24 5.49
N MET A 3 -26.02 -6.46 5.66
CA MET A 3 -26.53 -7.70 6.25
C MET A 3 -26.16 -8.93 5.41
N GLN A 4 -26.21 -8.81 4.09
CA GLN A 4 -25.78 -9.88 3.20
C GLN A 4 -24.31 -10.22 3.39
N ALA A 5 -23.46 -9.22 3.51
CA ALA A 5 -22.04 -9.41 3.76
C ALA A 5 -21.78 -10.15 5.08
N GLU A 6 -22.52 -9.84 6.13
CA GLU A 6 -22.41 -10.56 7.40
C GLU A 6 -22.77 -12.05 7.26
N LEU A 7 -23.79 -12.36 6.45
CA LEU A 7 -24.20 -13.73 6.22
C LEU A 7 -23.17 -14.55 5.43
N ASP A 8 -22.36 -13.89 4.63
CA ASP A 8 -21.34 -14.54 3.79
C ASP A 8 -20.02 -14.83 4.54
N GLY A 9 -19.93 -14.41 5.80
CA GLY A 9 -18.79 -14.71 6.65
C GLY A 9 -17.86 -13.52 6.86
N GLU A 10 -16.91 -13.70 7.75
CA GLU A 10 -16.03 -12.61 8.19
C GLU A 10 -15.14 -12.06 7.06
N ALA A 11 -14.61 -12.92 6.21
CA ALA A 11 -13.79 -12.51 5.08
C ALA A 11 -14.58 -11.66 4.08
N GLU A 12 -15.82 -12.03 3.84
CA GLU A 12 -16.71 -11.29 2.95
C GLU A 12 -17.13 -9.95 3.56
N VAL A 13 -17.36 -9.89 4.88
CA VAL A 13 -17.64 -8.64 5.58
C VAL A 13 -16.47 -7.66 5.44
N ARG A 14 -15.25 -8.12 5.63
CA ARG A 14 -14.05 -7.29 5.46
C ARG A 14 -13.92 -6.78 4.03
N GLY A 15 -14.12 -7.65 3.06
CA GLY A 15 -14.10 -7.27 1.64
C GLY A 15 -15.16 -6.23 1.30
N PHE A 16 -16.38 -6.40 1.84
CA PHE A 16 -17.45 -5.45 1.67
C PHE A 16 -17.10 -4.09 2.26
N LEU A 17 -16.59 -4.05 3.50
CA LEU A 17 -16.23 -2.81 4.18
C LEU A 17 -15.12 -2.06 3.42
N ALA A 18 -14.08 -2.77 2.98
CA ALA A 18 -13.00 -2.16 2.21
C ALA A 18 -13.50 -1.59 0.88
N LYS A 19 -14.35 -2.31 0.18
CA LYS A 19 -14.83 -1.94 -1.15
C LYS A 19 -15.87 -0.83 -1.14
N PHE A 20 -16.83 -0.87 -0.21
CA PHE A 20 -17.99 0.03 -0.25
C PHE A 20 -17.94 1.17 0.76
N LEU A 21 -17.27 0.99 1.87
CA LEU A 21 -17.17 2.00 2.92
C LEU A 21 -15.79 2.66 2.99
N ASN A 22 -14.86 2.21 2.15
CA ASN A 22 -13.48 2.71 2.13
C ASN A 22 -12.84 2.69 3.52
N ILE A 23 -13.10 1.61 4.27
CA ILE A 23 -12.53 1.41 5.59
C ILE A 23 -11.23 0.62 5.46
N GLU A 24 -10.18 1.16 6.05
CA GLU A 24 -8.90 0.48 6.10
C GLU A 24 -8.99 -0.76 7.00
N ILE A 25 -8.60 -1.91 6.47
CA ILE A 25 -8.59 -3.15 7.21
C ILE A 25 -7.16 -3.45 7.65
N GLY A 26 -6.99 -3.77 8.94
CA GLY A 26 -5.69 -4.19 9.45
C GLY A 26 -5.20 -5.45 8.75
N LEU A 27 -4.07 -5.38 8.06
CA LEU A 27 -3.54 -6.47 7.26
C LEU A 27 -3.32 -7.75 8.07
N ALA A 28 -2.90 -7.62 9.33
CA ALA A 28 -2.64 -8.76 10.22
C ALA A 28 -3.92 -9.49 10.66
N LEU A 29 -5.09 -8.89 10.47
CA LEU A 29 -6.37 -9.49 10.86
C LEU A 29 -7.01 -10.31 9.74
N MET A 30 -6.47 -10.26 8.54
CA MET A 30 -6.98 -11.02 7.41
C MET A 30 -6.45 -12.46 7.47
N SER A 31 -7.35 -13.45 7.29
CA SER A 31 -6.98 -14.87 7.36
C SER A 31 -6.07 -15.31 6.21
N ASP A 32 -6.16 -14.63 5.07
CA ASP A 32 -5.38 -14.88 3.85
C ASP A 32 -4.40 -13.76 3.56
N SER A 33 -3.95 -13.07 4.60
CA SER A 33 -3.04 -11.94 4.42
C SER A 33 -1.70 -12.40 3.84
N TRP A 34 -1.12 -11.50 3.03
CA TRP A 34 0.22 -11.67 2.51
C TRP A 34 1.24 -11.82 3.65
N VAL A 35 2.26 -12.69 3.45
CA VAL A 35 3.30 -12.96 4.46
C VAL A 35 3.99 -11.70 4.96
N GLY A 36 4.16 -10.70 4.09
CA GLY A 36 4.79 -9.43 4.45
C GLY A 36 3.92 -8.48 5.26
N ALA A 37 2.63 -8.79 5.44
CA ALA A 37 1.69 -7.87 6.11
C ALA A 37 2.11 -7.51 7.53
N ALA A 38 2.66 -8.46 8.28
CA ALA A 38 3.11 -8.22 9.66
C ALA A 38 4.28 -7.23 9.75
N PHE A 39 5.00 -7.03 8.66
CA PHE A 39 6.16 -6.14 8.61
C PHE A 39 5.83 -4.78 8.01
N TRP A 40 4.65 -4.61 7.44
CA TRP A 40 4.27 -3.40 6.70
C TRP A 40 4.32 -2.15 7.58
N GLU A 41 3.57 -2.14 8.67
CA GLU A 41 3.53 -0.99 9.57
C GLU A 41 4.87 -0.75 10.29
N PRO A 42 5.54 -1.78 10.85
CA PRO A 42 6.82 -1.57 11.51
C PRO A 42 7.91 -1.00 10.61
N GLN A 43 7.82 -1.23 9.30
CA GLN A 43 8.80 -0.74 8.32
C GLN A 43 8.43 0.63 7.74
N ALA A 44 7.31 1.21 8.15
CA ALA A 44 6.89 2.51 7.65
C ALA A 44 7.87 3.62 8.05
N LEU A 45 8.17 4.51 7.09
CA LEU A 45 9.01 5.68 7.28
C LEU A 45 8.20 6.94 6.93
N PRO A 46 7.33 7.41 7.84
CA PRO A 46 6.42 8.52 7.53
C PRO A 46 7.13 9.81 7.09
N GLY A 47 8.39 9.98 7.51
CA GLY A 47 9.19 11.15 7.13
C GLY A 47 9.98 11.00 5.84
N LEU A 48 9.84 9.90 5.11
CA LEU A 48 10.57 9.70 3.86
C LEU A 48 9.99 10.60 2.77
N SER A 49 10.76 11.59 2.35
CA SER A 49 10.41 12.47 1.24
C SER A 49 10.96 11.91 -0.08
N LEU A 50 10.45 12.44 -1.19
CA LEU A 50 10.97 12.12 -2.51
C LEU A 50 12.47 12.45 -2.62
N ASP A 51 12.87 13.62 -2.14
CA ASP A 51 14.26 14.04 -2.17
C ASP A 51 15.16 13.12 -1.35
N ALA A 52 14.69 12.69 -0.17
CA ALA A 52 15.43 11.76 0.67
C ALA A 52 15.56 10.38 0.00
N LEU A 53 14.53 9.92 -0.70
CA LEU A 53 14.61 8.68 -1.46
C LEU A 53 15.69 8.77 -2.55
N ILE A 54 15.66 9.84 -3.33
CA ILE A 54 16.61 10.06 -4.42
C ILE A 54 18.04 10.12 -3.89
N GLU A 55 18.26 10.81 -2.79
CA GLU A 55 19.57 10.92 -2.18
C GLU A 55 20.12 9.59 -1.65
N ARG A 56 19.24 8.78 -1.03
CA ARG A 56 19.65 7.52 -0.39
C ARG A 56 19.86 6.37 -1.36
N CYS A 57 19.26 6.43 -2.53
CA CYS A 57 19.21 5.29 -3.45
C CYS A 57 20.18 5.45 -4.62
N GLU A 58 20.81 4.35 -5.01
CA GLU A 58 21.67 4.29 -6.20
C GLU A 58 20.92 3.89 -7.45
N VAL A 59 19.81 3.14 -7.29
CA VAL A 59 18.92 2.74 -8.39
C VAL A 59 17.50 2.98 -7.95
N ILE A 60 16.72 3.61 -8.80
CA ILE A 60 15.30 3.87 -8.55
C ILE A 60 14.51 3.44 -9.78
N VAL A 61 13.47 2.66 -9.56
CA VAL A 61 12.49 2.31 -10.60
C VAL A 61 11.15 2.93 -10.24
N GLY A 62 10.42 3.35 -11.24
CA GLY A 62 9.14 3.99 -11.05
C GLY A 62 8.02 3.30 -11.80
N GLY A 63 6.83 3.35 -11.23
CA GLY A 63 5.60 2.94 -11.87
C GLY A 63 4.58 4.06 -11.81
N VAL A 64 3.87 4.26 -12.90
CA VAL A 64 2.79 5.22 -12.99
C VAL A 64 1.51 4.47 -13.34
N ASP A 65 0.47 4.71 -12.58
CA ASP A 65 -0.85 4.19 -12.86
C ASP A 65 -1.81 5.36 -12.93
N GLY A 66 -2.40 5.55 -14.09
CA GLY A 66 -3.36 6.61 -14.33
C GLY A 66 -4.60 6.05 -14.97
N GLY A 67 -5.75 6.36 -14.39
CA GLY A 67 -7.03 5.89 -14.87
C GLY A 67 -7.76 6.87 -15.77
N GLY A 68 -9.06 6.69 -15.85
CA GLY A 68 -9.95 7.58 -16.57
C GLY A 68 -10.27 8.85 -15.79
N LEU A 69 -11.38 9.49 -16.16
CA LEU A 69 -11.75 10.80 -15.60
C LEU A 69 -11.99 10.79 -14.08
N ASP A 70 -12.34 9.64 -13.50
CA ASP A 70 -12.68 9.52 -12.09
C ASP A 70 -11.65 8.73 -11.29
N ASP A 71 -10.51 8.39 -11.89
CA ASP A 71 -9.48 7.61 -11.22
C ASP A 71 -8.31 8.48 -10.76
N LEU A 72 -7.66 8.04 -9.70
CA LEU A 72 -6.46 8.66 -9.19
C LEU A 72 -5.28 8.40 -10.14
N LEU A 73 -4.45 9.42 -10.32
CA LEU A 73 -3.13 9.24 -10.91
C LEU A 73 -2.16 8.91 -9.79
N ALA A 74 -1.49 7.77 -9.89
CA ALA A 74 -0.54 7.33 -8.87
C ALA A 74 0.87 7.20 -9.44
N LEU A 75 1.84 7.63 -8.64
CA LEU A 75 3.26 7.43 -8.90
C LEU A 75 3.85 6.64 -7.74
N THR A 76 4.54 5.56 -8.04
CA THR A 76 5.27 4.80 -7.04
C THR A 76 6.74 4.68 -7.44
N LEU A 77 7.61 4.79 -6.47
CA LEU A 77 9.05 4.66 -6.65
C LEU A 77 9.59 3.61 -5.69
N LEU A 78 10.45 2.75 -6.20
CA LEU A 78 11.16 1.76 -5.42
C LEU A 78 12.66 1.97 -5.62
N GLY A 79 13.38 2.25 -4.55
CA GLY A 79 14.79 2.54 -4.59
C GLY A 79 15.63 1.55 -3.79
N ARG A 80 16.79 1.21 -4.33
CA ARG A 80 17.78 0.40 -3.62
C ARG A 80 18.80 1.31 -2.95
N GLU A 81 19.03 1.07 -1.66
CA GLU A 81 19.96 1.87 -0.86
C GLU A 81 21.38 1.88 -1.45
N ARG A 82 21.96 3.06 -1.45
CA ARG A 82 23.35 3.27 -1.87
C ARG A 82 24.30 2.63 -0.85
N GLY A 83 25.09 1.67 -1.31
CA GLY A 83 26.06 0.99 -0.45
C GLY A 83 25.46 0.05 0.59
N GLY A 84 24.16 -0.23 0.54
CA GLY A 84 23.46 -1.09 1.49
C GLY A 84 22.58 -2.13 0.81
N ARG A 85 21.70 -2.73 1.60
CA ARG A 85 20.78 -3.78 1.12
C ARG A 85 19.31 -3.43 1.29
N ARG A 86 19.02 -2.25 1.85
CA ARG A 86 17.64 -1.84 2.09
C ARG A 86 16.99 -1.35 0.81
N TRP A 87 15.68 -1.52 0.77
CA TRP A 87 14.84 -0.98 -0.28
C TRP A 87 13.88 0.02 0.33
N PHE A 88 13.72 1.13 -0.35
CA PHE A 88 12.79 2.18 0.07
C PHE A 88 11.67 2.31 -0.94
N HIS A 89 10.48 2.53 -0.45
CA HIS A 89 9.31 2.76 -1.27
C HIS A 89 8.69 4.12 -0.93
N TRP A 90 8.38 4.87 -1.95
CA TRP A 90 7.65 6.12 -1.84
C TRP A 90 6.55 6.14 -2.88
N ALA A 91 5.37 6.65 -2.51
CA ALA A 91 4.23 6.75 -3.42
C ALA A 91 3.45 8.03 -3.17
N HIS A 92 2.85 8.54 -4.23
CA HIS A 92 1.96 9.68 -4.17
C HIS A 92 0.82 9.48 -5.17
N ALA A 93 -0.37 9.92 -4.78
CA ALA A 93 -1.55 9.91 -5.65
C ALA A 93 -2.18 11.31 -5.67
N TRP A 94 -2.66 11.71 -6.85
CA TRP A 94 -3.33 12.98 -7.08
C TRP A 94 -4.82 12.78 -7.31
#